data_fa1396218dfe9326408361604b47156b
#
_entry.id   fa1396218dfe9326408361604b47156b
#
_cell.length_a   1.000
_cell.length_b   1.000
_cell.length_c   1.000
_cell.angle_alpha   90.00
_cell.angle_beta   90.00
_cell.angle_gamma   90.00
#
_symmetry.space_group_name_H-M   'P 1'
#
loop_
_entity.id
_entity.type
_entity.pdbx_description
1 polymer ?
#
loop_
_entity_poly.entity_id
_entity_poly.type
_entity_poly.pdbx_seq_one_letter_code
_entity_poly.pdbx_strand_id
1 'polypeptide(L)'
;MRKDEEEVVAEEEMMNIGDDKDGGAEEERWEEAERIGTKNQTREMRKLVDPRLPTVEERREHELTHIPYRNWCPHCIRGRGKDLDHRKGIEEERGLSEYIFDYCFPGDEFGFKLTILVGKERNTGMSMATTVPVKGSSGKFSAQKILEFIEECGDSATDIIVKSDQEPAITILMKDLMEERGDLKGRRTILEEAPVKSKGSNGQVERAVQTIEGHLRTMKSAFEGRINRHVDVERRIVYFMAEYAAYLSNRLEVGKDGKTSYERSKGKKPTVLGIEFGEKLMWLRRTKEKMEKMQRK
;
A
#
# COMPACT_ATOMS: atom_id res chain seq x y z
N MET A 1 55.56 -24.81 -41.90
CA MET A 1 55.71 -26.17 -41.37
C MET A 1 54.29 -26.54 -40.89
N ARG A 2 53.48 -27.23 -41.71
CA ARG A 2 53.28 -28.69 -41.82
C ARG A 2 53.07 -29.26 -40.41
N LYS A 3 52.03 -29.95 -40.06
CA LYS A 3 51.19 -31.08 -40.54
C LYS A 3 50.29 -31.37 -39.33
N ASP A 4 49.27 -32.07 -39.27
CA ASP A 4 48.57 -33.05 -40.18
C ASP A 4 47.14 -33.23 -39.72
N GLU A 5 46.31 -33.52 -40.66
CA GLU A 5 44.94 -34.01 -40.54
C GLU A 5 44.96 -35.48 -40.06
N GLU A 6 44.05 -35.88 -39.16
CA GLU A 6 43.61 -37.23 -39.02
C GLU A 6 42.08 -37.33 -38.97
N GLU A 7 41.59 -37.81 -40.04
CA GLU A 7 40.24 -38.24 -40.33
C GLU A 7 40.02 -39.62 -39.64
N VAL A 8 39.04 -39.76 -38.79
CA VAL A 8 38.61 -41.06 -38.26
C VAL A 8 37.19 -41.32 -38.74
N VAL A 9 37.14 -42.21 -39.72
CA VAL A 9 35.91 -42.89 -40.20
C VAL A 9 35.46 -43.92 -39.14
N ALA A 10 34.24 -43.80 -38.67
CA ALA A 10 33.59 -44.87 -37.86
C ALA A 10 32.44 -45.45 -38.65
N GLU A 11 32.54 -46.77 -38.82
CA GLU A 11 31.68 -47.62 -39.61
C GLU A 11 30.27 -47.72 -39.03
N GLU A 12 29.28 -47.78 -39.96
CA GLU A 12 27.89 -48.10 -39.72
C GLU A 12 27.76 -49.62 -39.37
N GLU A 13 27.39 -49.89 -38.14
CA GLU A 13 26.76 -51.22 -37.84
C GLU A 13 25.23 -51.04 -37.79
N MET A 14 24.59 -51.53 -38.83
CA MET A 14 23.15 -51.75 -38.86
C MET A 14 22.80 -52.93 -37.97
N MET A 15 22.19 -52.66 -36.83
CA MET A 15 21.45 -53.66 -36.04
C MET A 15 19.97 -53.60 -36.37
N ASN A 16 19.53 -54.63 -36.97
CA ASN A 16 18.14 -54.93 -37.27
C ASN A 16 17.46 -55.40 -35.96
N ILE A 17 16.57 -54.62 -35.38
CA ILE A 17 15.74 -55.01 -34.23
C ILE A 17 14.28 -54.97 -34.66
N GLY A 18 13.63 -56.09 -34.41
CA GLY A 18 12.32 -56.50 -34.89
C GLY A 18 11.15 -55.59 -34.54
N ASP A 19 10.12 -55.77 -35.34
CA ASP A 19 8.76 -55.28 -35.20
C ASP A 19 8.15 -55.67 -33.83
N ASP A 20 8.14 -54.76 -32.87
CA ASP A 20 7.27 -54.82 -31.71
C ASP A 20 6.19 -53.75 -31.81
N LYS A 21 4.96 -54.22 -31.93
CA LYS A 21 3.72 -53.42 -31.95
C LYS A 21 3.43 -52.84 -30.57
N ASP A 22 4.04 -51.71 -30.24
CA ASP A 22 3.65 -50.93 -29.06
C ASP A 22 3.73 -49.42 -29.31
N GLY A 23 3.41 -49.00 -30.54
CA GLY A 23 3.44 -47.57 -30.95
C GLY A 23 2.32 -46.70 -30.39
N GLY A 24 1.27 -47.31 -29.79
CA GLY A 24 0.13 -46.51 -29.30
C GLY A 24 0.39 -45.84 -27.94
N ALA A 25 1.15 -46.48 -27.07
CA ALA A 25 1.38 -45.96 -25.71
C ALA A 25 2.47 -44.85 -25.67
N GLU A 26 3.40 -44.86 -26.63
CA GLU A 26 4.39 -43.80 -26.76
C GLU A 26 3.81 -42.53 -27.39
N GLU A 27 2.96 -42.60 -28.40
CA GLU A 27 2.28 -41.45 -28.98
C GLU A 27 1.37 -40.76 -27.96
N GLU A 28 0.57 -41.51 -27.19
CA GLU A 28 -0.25 -40.92 -26.10
C GLU A 28 0.62 -40.23 -25.05
N ARG A 29 1.79 -40.78 -24.74
CA ARG A 29 2.72 -40.18 -23.76
C ARG A 29 3.40 -38.90 -24.28
N TRP A 30 3.68 -38.83 -25.58
CA TRP A 30 4.20 -37.60 -26.21
C TRP A 30 3.12 -36.52 -26.31
N GLU A 31 1.89 -36.88 -26.66
CA GLU A 31 0.77 -35.91 -26.66
C GLU A 31 0.42 -35.42 -25.27
N GLU A 32 0.54 -36.23 -24.22
CA GLU A 32 0.33 -35.83 -22.85
C GLU A 32 1.49 -34.94 -22.33
N ALA A 33 2.73 -35.22 -22.72
CA ALA A 33 3.88 -34.38 -22.45
C ALA A 33 3.79 -33.03 -23.16
N GLU A 34 3.28 -32.97 -24.37
CA GLU A 34 3.04 -31.75 -25.12
C GLU A 34 1.89 -30.93 -24.51
N ARG A 35 0.83 -31.56 -24.00
CA ARG A 35 -0.24 -30.91 -23.22
C ARG A 35 0.23 -30.40 -21.86
N ILE A 36 1.19 -31.04 -21.22
CA ILE A 36 1.81 -30.60 -19.97
C ILE A 36 2.83 -29.47 -20.26
N GLY A 37 3.54 -29.54 -21.38
CA GLY A 37 4.47 -28.49 -21.82
C GLY A 37 3.80 -27.16 -22.14
N THR A 38 2.56 -27.18 -22.61
CA THR A 38 1.79 -25.94 -22.89
C THR A 38 1.29 -25.23 -21.64
N LYS A 39 1.37 -25.83 -20.46
CA LYS A 39 1.03 -25.17 -19.18
C LYS A 39 2.17 -24.33 -18.57
N ASN A 40 3.39 -24.45 -19.07
CA ASN A 40 4.48 -23.55 -18.71
C ASN A 40 4.54 -22.34 -19.67
N GLN A 41 3.43 -21.63 -19.80
CA GLN A 41 3.45 -20.35 -20.49
C GLN A 41 4.31 -19.39 -19.65
N THR A 42 5.52 -19.15 -20.11
CA THR A 42 6.31 -17.99 -19.65
C THR A 42 5.47 -16.76 -19.90
N ARG A 43 5.26 -15.94 -18.86
CA ARG A 43 4.55 -14.67 -19.02
C ARG A 43 5.23 -13.89 -20.13
N GLU A 44 4.48 -13.54 -21.16
CA GLU A 44 4.98 -12.68 -22.22
C GLU A 44 5.50 -11.38 -21.64
N MET A 45 6.78 -11.09 -21.83
CA MET A 45 7.33 -9.80 -21.46
C MET A 45 6.66 -8.73 -22.33
N ARG A 46 6.00 -7.76 -21.69
CA ARG A 46 5.44 -6.61 -22.38
C ARG A 46 6.61 -5.79 -22.97
N LYS A 47 6.79 -5.90 -24.25
CA LYS A 47 7.72 -5.05 -24.97
C LYS A 47 7.17 -3.61 -24.96
N LEU A 48 7.99 -2.65 -24.56
CA LEU A 48 7.66 -1.24 -24.76
C LEU A 48 7.52 -0.99 -26.27
N VAL A 49 6.47 -0.27 -26.64
CA VAL A 49 6.27 0.16 -28.02
C VAL A 49 7.39 1.13 -28.35
N ASP A 50 8.22 0.78 -29.34
CA ASP A 50 9.25 1.69 -29.83
C ASP A 50 8.59 3.00 -30.31
N PRO A 51 9.14 4.17 -29.94
CA PRO A 51 8.61 5.42 -30.45
C PRO A 51 8.74 5.44 -31.99
N ARG A 52 7.66 5.81 -32.65
CA ARG A 52 7.70 6.00 -34.11
C ARG A 52 8.79 7.02 -34.46
N LEU A 53 9.70 6.64 -35.32
CA LEU A 53 10.70 7.56 -35.81
C LEU A 53 10.02 8.69 -36.60
N PRO A 54 10.32 9.97 -36.30
CA PRO A 54 9.73 11.10 -36.99
C PRO A 54 10.28 11.23 -38.43
N THR A 55 9.49 11.82 -39.32
CA THR A 55 9.99 12.29 -40.61
C THR A 55 10.93 13.48 -40.40
N VAL A 56 11.69 13.84 -41.46
CA VAL A 56 12.60 14.98 -41.41
C VAL A 56 11.83 16.29 -41.20
N GLU A 57 10.68 16.41 -41.83
CA GLU A 57 9.77 17.56 -41.70
C GLU A 57 9.20 17.66 -40.28
N GLU A 58 8.65 16.59 -39.72
CA GLU A 58 8.14 16.55 -38.35
C GLU A 58 9.21 16.93 -37.32
N ARG A 59 10.46 16.52 -37.56
CA ARG A 59 11.59 16.88 -36.70
C ARG A 59 11.89 18.37 -36.77
N ARG A 60 12.01 18.94 -37.98
CA ARG A 60 12.27 20.37 -38.19
C ARG A 60 11.19 21.24 -37.55
N GLU A 61 9.92 20.91 -37.79
CA GLU A 61 8.78 21.65 -37.20
C GLU A 61 8.81 21.58 -35.68
N HIS A 62 9.06 20.39 -35.10
CA HIS A 62 9.11 20.22 -33.64
C HIS A 62 10.29 20.98 -33.02
N GLU A 63 11.46 21.03 -33.67
CA GLU A 63 12.65 21.72 -33.17
C GLU A 63 12.44 23.24 -33.05
N LEU A 64 11.48 23.83 -33.76
CA LEU A 64 11.18 25.25 -33.65
C LEU A 64 10.57 25.63 -32.28
N THR A 65 9.76 24.75 -31.68
CA THR A 65 9.00 25.10 -30.48
C THR A 65 9.05 24.04 -29.36
N HIS A 66 9.40 22.81 -29.68
CA HIS A 66 9.30 21.63 -28.83
C HIS A 66 7.87 21.39 -28.27
N ILE A 67 6.81 21.88 -28.95
CA ILE A 67 5.41 21.71 -28.60
C ILE A 67 4.70 21.06 -29.78
N PRO A 68 3.89 19.99 -29.50
CA PRO A 68 3.68 19.28 -28.24
C PRO A 68 4.88 18.41 -27.82
N TYR A 69 4.86 17.89 -26.58
CA TYR A 69 5.84 16.90 -26.11
C TYR A 69 5.92 15.71 -27.06
N ARG A 70 7.16 15.31 -27.39
CA ARG A 70 7.43 14.14 -28.23
C ARG A 70 8.42 13.20 -27.54
N ASN A 71 8.03 11.93 -27.44
CA ASN A 71 8.82 10.88 -26.79
C ASN A 71 10.08 10.45 -27.56
N TRP A 72 10.21 10.88 -28.82
CA TRP A 72 11.39 10.69 -29.66
C TRP A 72 12.36 11.87 -29.59
N CYS A 73 11.95 13.00 -29.03
CA CYS A 73 12.80 14.19 -28.93
C CYS A 73 13.68 14.15 -27.67
N PRO A 74 15.02 14.12 -27.79
CA PRO A 74 15.88 14.02 -26.60
C PRO A 74 15.80 15.24 -25.68
N HIS A 75 15.50 16.43 -26.26
CA HIS A 75 15.31 17.65 -25.46
C HIS A 75 14.01 17.62 -24.65
N CYS A 76 12.93 17.15 -25.28
CA CYS A 76 11.66 16.97 -24.58
C CYS A 76 11.78 15.93 -23.46
N ILE A 77 12.47 14.81 -23.71
CA ILE A 77 12.68 13.77 -22.70
C ILE A 77 13.47 14.34 -21.52
N ARG A 78 14.59 15.04 -21.77
CA ARG A 78 15.41 15.62 -20.70
C ARG A 78 14.70 16.72 -19.93
N GLY A 79 13.91 17.56 -20.60
CA GLY A 79 13.26 18.72 -19.98
C GLY A 79 11.90 18.43 -19.38
N ARG A 80 11.12 17.53 -19.96
CA ARG A 80 9.72 17.25 -19.61
C ARG A 80 9.37 15.77 -19.59
N GLY A 81 10.37 14.88 -19.63
CA GLY A 81 10.15 13.45 -19.52
C GLY A 81 9.44 13.14 -18.19
N LYS A 82 8.33 12.43 -18.27
CA LYS A 82 7.63 11.88 -17.12
C LYS A 82 7.99 10.41 -17.06
N ASP A 83 8.03 9.89 -15.83
CA ASP A 83 7.99 8.45 -15.65
C ASP A 83 6.77 7.89 -16.38
N LEU A 84 6.88 6.66 -16.84
CA LEU A 84 5.75 5.98 -17.49
C LEU A 84 4.53 6.10 -16.59
N ASP A 85 3.40 6.53 -17.16
CA ASP A 85 2.15 6.59 -16.43
C ASP A 85 1.94 5.25 -15.72
N HIS A 86 1.77 5.30 -14.40
CA HIS A 86 1.39 4.13 -13.63
C HIS A 86 0.03 3.66 -14.15
N ARG A 87 0.07 2.80 -15.16
CA ARG A 87 -1.14 2.11 -15.59
C ARG A 87 -1.63 1.34 -14.37
N LYS A 88 -2.90 1.52 -14.03
CA LYS A 88 -3.54 0.63 -13.07
C LYS A 88 -3.26 -0.79 -13.52
N GLY A 89 -2.33 -1.46 -12.86
CA GLY A 89 -2.18 -2.89 -13.00
C GLY A 89 -3.54 -3.50 -12.72
N ILE A 90 -3.86 -4.60 -13.37
CA ILE A 90 -4.94 -5.45 -12.88
C ILE A 90 -4.55 -5.73 -11.44
N GLU A 91 -5.32 -5.20 -10.49
CA GLU A 91 -5.14 -5.50 -9.08
C GLU A 91 -5.41 -6.99 -8.94
N GLU A 92 -4.35 -7.80 -8.96
CA GLU A 92 -4.46 -9.19 -8.56
C GLU A 92 -4.84 -9.13 -7.08
N GLU A 93 -6.01 -9.62 -6.74
CA GLU A 93 -6.40 -9.85 -5.36
C GLU A 93 -5.39 -10.83 -4.77
N ARG A 94 -4.43 -10.31 -4.03
CA ARG A 94 -3.36 -11.12 -3.41
C ARG A 94 -3.88 -12.00 -2.28
N GLY A 95 -5.14 -11.87 -1.91
CA GLY A 95 -5.78 -12.62 -0.85
C GLY A 95 -5.28 -12.28 0.56
N LEU A 96 -4.26 -11.43 0.69
CA LEU A 96 -3.71 -10.95 1.96
C LEU A 96 -4.00 -9.47 2.13
N SER A 97 -4.27 -9.06 3.37
CA SER A 97 -4.42 -7.64 3.70
C SER A 97 -3.07 -6.92 3.60
N GLU A 98 -3.10 -5.76 2.96
CA GLU A 98 -1.91 -4.95 2.72
C GLU A 98 -2.01 -3.63 3.50
N TYR A 99 -1.02 -3.39 4.35
CA TYR A 99 -0.91 -2.21 5.19
C TYR A 99 0.22 -1.32 4.73
N ILE A 100 -0.03 0.00 4.71
CA ILE A 100 0.96 1.00 4.34
C ILE A 100 1.01 2.05 5.44
N PHE A 101 2.22 2.45 5.86
CA PHE A 101 2.44 3.43 6.93
C PHE A 101 3.34 4.56 6.48
N ASP A 102 3.05 5.76 6.97
CA ASP A 102 3.84 6.96 6.72
C ASP A 102 3.72 7.95 7.89
N TYR A 103 4.65 8.90 7.96
CA TYR A 103 4.63 9.97 8.95
C TYR A 103 4.27 11.31 8.32
N CYS A 104 3.46 12.09 9.02
CA CYS A 104 3.26 13.50 8.67
C CYS A 104 3.56 14.42 9.85
N PHE A 105 3.80 15.69 9.54
CA PHE A 105 4.32 16.69 10.49
C PHE A 105 3.52 17.99 10.41
N PRO A 106 2.23 17.98 10.72
CA PRO A 106 1.47 19.22 10.79
C PRO A 106 2.05 20.11 11.90
N GLY A 107 2.28 21.36 11.55
CA GLY A 107 2.89 22.34 12.45
C GLY A 107 2.12 23.64 12.47
N ASP A 108 2.58 24.56 13.30
CA ASP A 108 2.12 25.93 13.39
C ASP A 108 3.18 26.94 12.88
N GLU A 109 2.80 28.20 12.83
CA GLU A 109 3.67 29.31 12.44
C GLU A 109 4.83 29.55 13.42
N PHE A 110 4.74 29.01 14.64
CA PHE A 110 5.77 29.11 15.67
C PHE A 110 6.84 28.03 15.57
N GLY A 111 6.73 27.13 14.57
CA GLY A 111 7.70 26.09 14.31
C GLY A 111 7.47 24.79 15.08
N PHE A 112 6.37 24.70 15.83
CA PHE A 112 5.98 23.46 16.51
C PHE A 112 5.40 22.45 15.51
N LYS A 113 5.84 21.22 15.59
CA LYS A 113 5.38 20.15 14.69
C LYS A 113 4.94 18.93 15.48
N LEU A 114 3.74 18.43 15.19
CA LEU A 114 3.32 17.12 15.66
C LEU A 114 3.92 16.05 14.76
N THR A 115 4.35 14.96 15.36
CA THR A 115 4.65 13.75 14.61
C THR A 115 3.43 12.84 14.67
N ILE A 116 2.81 12.60 13.52
CA ILE A 116 1.65 11.73 13.39
C ILE A 116 2.02 10.54 12.52
N LEU A 117 1.80 9.34 13.04
CA LEU A 117 1.87 8.10 12.28
C LEU A 117 0.50 7.86 11.64
N VAL A 118 0.48 7.76 10.33
CA VAL A 118 -0.71 7.44 9.52
C VAL A 118 -0.54 6.06 8.92
N GLY A 119 -1.56 5.23 9.03
CA GLY A 119 -1.61 3.91 8.41
C GLY A 119 -2.86 3.75 7.56
N LYS A 120 -2.76 2.93 6.53
CA LYS A 120 -3.89 2.57 5.67
C LYS A 120 -3.87 1.09 5.34
N GLU A 121 -5.01 0.45 5.49
CA GLU A 121 -5.28 -0.87 4.95
C GLU A 121 -5.87 -0.72 3.54
N ARG A 122 -5.32 -1.44 2.57
CA ARG A 122 -5.56 -1.20 1.14
C ARG A 122 -6.93 -1.66 0.67
N ASN A 123 -7.39 -2.84 1.10
CA ASN A 123 -8.57 -3.49 0.55
C ASN A 123 -9.87 -2.80 0.99
N THR A 124 -10.00 -2.56 2.29
CA THR A 124 -11.18 -1.90 2.86
C THR A 124 -11.07 -0.38 2.83
N GLY A 125 -9.83 0.14 2.76
CA GLY A 125 -9.54 1.56 2.89
C GLY A 125 -9.58 2.08 4.31
N MET A 126 -9.60 1.21 5.32
CA MET A 126 -9.47 1.62 6.73
C MET A 126 -8.18 2.40 6.94
N SER A 127 -8.25 3.44 7.75
CA SER A 127 -7.10 4.31 8.05
C SER A 127 -6.95 4.47 9.56
N MET A 128 -5.71 4.60 10.01
CA MET A 128 -5.38 5.02 11.36
C MET A 128 -4.58 6.32 11.34
N ALA A 129 -4.66 7.07 12.40
CA ALA A 129 -3.73 8.17 12.66
C ALA A 129 -3.53 8.27 14.17
N THR A 130 -2.30 8.39 14.61
CA THR A 130 -1.97 8.57 16.03
C THR A 130 -0.78 9.48 16.19
N THR A 131 -0.82 10.35 17.21
CA THR A 131 0.31 11.21 17.53
C THR A 131 1.35 10.41 18.29
N VAL A 132 2.59 10.43 17.81
CA VAL A 132 3.73 9.74 18.43
C VAL A 132 4.77 10.76 18.91
N PRO A 133 5.47 10.46 20.02
CA PRO A 133 6.47 11.38 20.57
C PRO A 133 7.65 11.63 19.62
N VAL A 134 8.09 10.58 18.93
CA VAL A 134 9.26 10.59 18.04
C VAL A 134 9.02 9.60 16.90
N LYS A 135 9.63 9.82 15.73
CA LYS A 135 9.69 8.84 14.63
C LYS A 135 10.40 7.56 15.07
N GLY A 136 9.96 6.45 14.52
CA GLY A 136 10.57 5.13 14.74
C GLY A 136 10.15 4.48 16.04
N SER A 137 11.07 3.75 16.66
CA SER A 137 10.80 3.06 17.92
C SER A 137 10.80 4.04 19.09
N SER A 138 9.65 4.22 19.70
CA SER A 138 9.48 4.96 20.96
C SER A 138 8.84 4.05 22.00
N GLY A 139 9.63 3.16 22.60
CA GLY A 139 9.16 2.29 23.67
C GLY A 139 7.99 1.38 23.28
N LYS A 140 7.95 0.88 22.04
CA LYS A 140 6.93 -0.01 21.50
C LYS A 140 5.53 0.61 21.30
N PHE A 141 5.31 1.87 21.73
CA PHE A 141 4.00 2.53 21.65
C PHE A 141 3.46 2.55 20.21
N SER A 142 4.30 2.95 19.24
CA SER A 142 3.90 3.02 17.83
C SER A 142 3.55 1.65 17.27
N ALA A 143 4.34 0.62 17.60
CA ALA A 143 4.06 -0.77 17.19
C ALA A 143 2.75 -1.29 17.78
N GLN A 144 2.49 -0.99 19.06
CA GLN A 144 1.23 -1.35 19.72
C GLN A 144 0.02 -0.69 19.05
N LYS A 145 0.13 0.60 18.68
CA LYS A 145 -0.93 1.29 17.94
C LYS A 145 -1.20 0.68 16.56
N ILE A 146 -0.17 0.24 15.88
CA ILE A 146 -0.32 -0.51 14.62
C ILE A 146 -1.00 -1.86 14.87
N LEU A 147 -0.64 -2.58 15.93
CA LEU A 147 -1.29 -3.85 16.28
C LEU A 147 -2.78 -3.67 16.60
N GLU A 148 -3.14 -2.64 17.37
CA GLU A 148 -4.55 -2.28 17.63
C GLU A 148 -5.31 -2.02 16.32
N PHE A 149 -4.68 -1.34 15.37
CA PHE A 149 -5.27 -1.08 14.06
C PHE A 149 -5.44 -2.36 13.21
N ILE A 150 -4.43 -3.24 13.18
CA ILE A 150 -4.51 -4.53 12.51
C ILE A 150 -5.63 -5.39 13.12
N GLU A 151 -5.77 -5.35 14.45
CA GLU A 151 -6.87 -6.03 15.16
C GLU A 151 -8.22 -5.40 14.81
N GLU A 152 -8.32 -4.07 14.76
CA GLU A 152 -9.54 -3.38 14.32
C GLU A 152 -9.91 -3.79 12.88
N CYS A 153 -8.96 -3.99 11.99
CA CYS A 153 -9.22 -4.49 10.63
C CYS A 153 -9.65 -5.95 10.60
N GLY A 154 -9.32 -6.74 11.62
CA GLY A 154 -9.70 -8.16 11.74
C GLY A 154 -8.57 -9.13 11.41
N ASP A 155 -7.36 -8.64 11.21
CA ASP A 155 -6.18 -9.38 10.72
C ASP A 155 -5.20 -9.81 11.82
N SER A 156 -5.67 -9.86 13.07
CA SER A 156 -4.82 -10.23 14.20
C SER A 156 -4.23 -11.63 14.10
N ALA A 157 -4.90 -12.55 13.42
CA ALA A 157 -4.51 -13.96 13.30
C ALA A 157 -4.19 -14.41 11.87
N THR A 158 -4.12 -13.49 10.90
CA THR A 158 -3.87 -13.78 9.49
C THR A 158 -2.48 -13.32 9.05
N ASP A 159 -1.96 -13.86 7.96
CA ASP A 159 -0.79 -13.33 7.29
C ASP A 159 -1.12 -11.96 6.69
N ILE A 160 -0.20 -11.01 6.81
CA ILE A 160 -0.36 -9.66 6.25
C ILE A 160 0.88 -9.23 5.48
N ILE A 161 0.68 -8.31 4.54
CA ILE A 161 1.75 -7.60 3.86
C ILE A 161 1.83 -6.18 4.45
N VAL A 162 3.02 -5.76 4.82
CA VAL A 162 3.27 -4.38 5.26
C VAL A 162 4.22 -3.72 4.29
N LYS A 163 3.77 -2.63 3.70
CA LYS A 163 4.58 -1.81 2.80
C LYS A 163 5.07 -0.57 3.53
N SER A 164 6.32 -0.27 3.32
CA SER A 164 6.94 0.94 3.83
C SER A 164 7.83 1.57 2.75
N ASP A 165 8.07 2.86 2.87
CA ASP A 165 9.19 3.45 2.19
C ASP A 165 10.50 3.04 2.88
N GLN A 166 11.63 3.36 2.26
CA GLN A 166 12.96 3.02 2.80
C GLN A 166 13.44 4.03 3.86
N GLU A 167 12.53 4.77 4.50
CA GLU A 167 12.90 5.67 5.59
C GLU A 167 13.38 4.84 6.80
N PRO A 168 14.58 5.12 7.35
CA PRO A 168 15.14 4.33 8.45
C PRO A 168 14.21 4.24 9.67
N ALA A 169 13.48 5.32 9.97
CA ALA A 169 12.56 5.36 11.10
C ALA A 169 11.37 4.39 10.93
N ILE A 170 10.82 4.28 9.72
CA ILE A 170 9.76 3.33 9.42
C ILE A 170 10.31 1.89 9.41
N THR A 171 11.50 1.69 8.87
CA THR A 171 12.14 0.37 8.88
C THR A 171 12.34 -0.16 10.31
N ILE A 172 12.75 0.68 11.26
CA ILE A 172 12.86 0.32 12.67
C ILE A 172 11.49 -0.04 13.24
N LEU A 173 10.49 0.80 13.00
CA LEU A 173 9.12 0.56 13.46
C LEU A 173 8.54 -0.76 12.93
N MET A 174 8.84 -1.11 11.67
CA MET A 174 8.38 -2.37 11.09
C MET A 174 9.05 -3.60 11.73
N LYS A 175 10.32 -3.49 12.13
CA LYS A 175 11.00 -4.56 12.90
C LYS A 175 10.35 -4.75 14.26
N ASP A 176 10.08 -3.64 14.99
CA ASP A 176 9.38 -3.70 16.26
C ASP A 176 7.97 -4.32 16.12
N LEU A 177 7.27 -3.97 15.05
CA LEU A 177 5.96 -4.56 14.74
C LEU A 177 6.05 -6.08 14.52
N MET A 178 7.07 -6.54 13.77
CA MET A 178 7.27 -7.97 13.55
C MET A 178 7.57 -8.70 14.85
N GLU A 179 8.43 -8.14 15.70
CA GLU A 179 8.76 -8.71 17.01
C GLU A 179 7.53 -8.81 17.93
N GLU A 180 6.76 -7.72 18.03
CA GLU A 180 5.56 -7.68 18.88
C GLU A 180 4.44 -8.58 18.35
N ARG A 181 4.28 -8.66 17.03
CA ARG A 181 3.28 -9.54 16.43
C ARG A 181 3.65 -11.01 16.56
N GLY A 182 4.96 -11.30 16.58
CA GLY A 182 5.52 -12.65 16.59
C GLY A 182 5.28 -13.41 15.28
N ASP A 183 6.04 -14.45 15.09
CA ASP A 183 5.98 -15.32 13.90
C ASP A 183 5.29 -16.64 14.26
N LEU A 184 3.98 -16.63 14.34
CA LEU A 184 3.17 -17.81 14.56
C LEU A 184 2.65 -18.34 13.22
N LYS A 185 2.40 -19.65 13.13
CA LYS A 185 1.81 -20.27 11.94
C LYS A 185 0.46 -19.60 11.60
N GLY A 186 0.35 -19.05 10.38
CA GLY A 186 -0.83 -18.30 9.92
C GLY A 186 -0.90 -16.87 10.46
N ARG A 187 0.24 -16.33 10.92
CA ARG A 187 0.33 -14.95 11.44
C ARG A 187 1.65 -14.27 11.04
N ARG A 188 2.08 -14.47 9.82
CA ARG A 188 3.33 -13.87 9.32
C ARG A 188 3.12 -12.41 8.93
N THR A 189 4.15 -11.61 9.16
CA THR A 189 4.23 -10.24 8.64
C THR A 189 5.27 -10.21 7.52
N ILE A 190 4.81 -9.99 6.30
CA ILE A 190 5.64 -9.94 5.10
C ILE A 190 5.96 -8.46 4.84
N LEU A 191 7.23 -8.08 4.97
CA LEU A 191 7.67 -6.73 4.65
C LEU A 191 7.95 -6.61 3.15
N GLU A 192 7.32 -5.65 2.50
CA GLU A 192 7.62 -5.24 1.13
C GLU A 192 8.12 -3.80 1.14
N GLU A 193 9.35 -3.60 0.69
CA GLU A 193 9.91 -2.26 0.51
C GLU A 193 9.44 -1.67 -0.82
N ALA A 194 8.96 -0.43 -0.77
CA ALA A 194 8.63 0.29 -1.99
C ALA A 194 9.90 0.57 -2.80
N PRO A 195 9.88 0.43 -4.15
CA PRO A 195 11.02 0.78 -4.97
C PRO A 195 11.47 2.22 -4.74
N VAL A 196 12.78 2.43 -4.67
CA VAL A 196 13.37 3.78 -4.48
C VAL A 196 12.83 4.73 -5.54
N LYS A 197 12.31 5.90 -5.12
CA LYS A 197 11.73 6.94 -5.98
C LYS A 197 10.43 6.56 -6.72
N SER A 198 9.77 5.47 -6.36
CA SER A 198 8.47 5.14 -6.92
C SER A 198 7.37 5.96 -6.24
N LYS A 199 7.05 7.12 -6.82
CA LYS A 199 5.95 7.99 -6.32
C LYS A 199 4.57 7.35 -6.35
N GLY A 200 4.38 6.28 -7.11
CA GLY A 200 3.08 5.62 -7.25
C GLY A 200 2.78 4.56 -6.22
N SER A 201 3.80 3.95 -5.60
CA SER A 201 3.61 2.86 -4.63
C SER A 201 2.99 3.34 -3.31
N ASN A 202 3.27 4.59 -2.91
CA ASN A 202 2.81 5.19 -1.65
C ASN A 202 1.60 6.14 -1.81
N GLY A 203 1.08 6.32 -3.04
CA GLY A 203 0.01 7.27 -3.32
C GLY A 203 -1.27 7.09 -2.50
N GLN A 204 -1.51 5.90 -1.97
CA GLN A 204 -2.68 5.65 -1.11
C GLN A 204 -2.48 6.20 0.30
N VAL A 205 -1.30 6.01 0.90
CA VAL A 205 -0.99 6.56 2.22
C VAL A 205 -0.77 8.06 2.15
N GLU A 206 -0.15 8.59 1.09
CA GLU A 206 -0.02 10.04 0.86
C GLU A 206 -1.40 10.72 0.84
N ARG A 207 -2.37 10.12 0.16
CA ARG A 207 -3.75 10.62 0.17
C ARG A 207 -4.41 10.51 1.54
N ALA A 208 -4.15 9.45 2.30
CA ALA A 208 -4.63 9.32 3.67
C ALA A 208 -4.03 10.42 4.56
N VAL A 209 -2.73 10.70 4.44
CA VAL A 209 -2.06 11.80 5.12
C VAL A 209 -2.74 13.14 4.81
N GLN A 210 -2.95 13.45 3.51
CA GLN A 210 -3.62 14.68 3.10
C GLN A 210 -5.04 14.81 3.68
N THR A 211 -5.79 13.72 3.71
CA THR A 211 -7.14 13.66 4.31
C THR A 211 -7.08 13.93 5.81
N ILE A 212 -6.21 13.24 6.54
CA ILE A 212 -6.05 13.40 7.99
C ILE A 212 -5.63 14.83 8.34
N GLU A 213 -4.64 15.38 7.64
CA GLU A 213 -4.21 16.77 7.85
C GLU A 213 -5.32 17.78 7.54
N GLY A 214 -6.11 17.53 6.48
CA GLY A 214 -7.26 18.36 6.14
C GLY A 214 -8.32 18.36 7.24
N HIS A 215 -8.69 17.18 7.75
CA HIS A 215 -9.64 17.05 8.86
C HIS A 215 -9.10 17.69 10.15
N LEU A 216 -7.81 17.52 10.43
CA LEU A 216 -7.15 18.09 11.59
C LEU A 216 -7.23 19.63 11.59
N ARG A 217 -6.89 20.27 10.46
CA ARG A 217 -7.02 21.73 10.28
C ARG A 217 -8.48 22.19 10.45
N THR A 218 -9.42 21.46 9.85
CA THR A 218 -10.86 21.80 9.93
C THR A 218 -11.38 21.69 11.36
N MET A 219 -11.09 20.59 12.06
CA MET A 219 -11.54 20.39 13.44
C MET A 219 -10.91 21.40 14.40
N LYS A 220 -9.61 21.67 14.23
CA LYS A 220 -8.92 22.69 15.05
C LYS A 220 -9.57 24.04 14.88
N SER A 221 -9.78 24.49 13.64
CA SER A 221 -10.43 25.77 13.34
C SER A 221 -11.86 25.85 13.91
N ALA A 222 -12.67 24.78 13.75
CA ALA A 222 -14.02 24.74 14.30
C ALA A 222 -14.02 24.79 15.84
N PHE A 223 -13.11 24.05 16.46
CA PHE A 223 -12.96 24.04 17.92
C PHE A 223 -12.54 25.41 18.46
N GLU A 224 -11.52 26.04 17.85
CA GLU A 224 -11.06 27.41 18.19
C GLU A 224 -12.18 28.43 18.03
N GLY A 225 -12.94 28.39 16.96
CA GLY A 225 -14.10 29.26 16.73
C GLY A 225 -15.17 29.11 17.82
N ARG A 226 -15.45 27.88 18.27
CA ARG A 226 -16.44 27.62 19.31
C ARG A 226 -16.02 28.11 20.69
N ILE A 227 -14.75 27.93 21.04
CA ILE A 227 -14.24 28.38 22.36
C ILE A 227 -13.74 29.84 22.34
N ASN A 228 -13.73 30.48 21.17
CA ASN A 228 -13.22 31.80 20.91
C ASN A 228 -11.79 32.00 21.45
N ARG A 229 -10.93 31.02 21.22
CA ARG A 229 -9.54 31.01 21.66
C ARG A 229 -8.67 30.21 20.68
N HIS A 230 -7.42 30.69 20.51
CA HIS A 230 -6.39 29.91 19.85
C HIS A 230 -5.98 28.68 20.69
N VAL A 231 -5.70 27.57 20.03
CA VAL A 231 -5.26 26.32 20.66
C VAL A 231 -3.90 25.95 20.08
N ASP A 232 -2.90 26.04 20.90
CA ASP A 232 -1.54 25.64 20.51
C ASP A 232 -1.50 24.16 20.13
N VAL A 233 -0.67 23.83 19.15
CA VAL A 233 -0.52 22.47 18.61
C VAL A 233 -0.04 21.48 19.69
N GLU A 234 0.68 21.96 20.70
CA GLU A 234 1.16 21.15 21.86
C GLU A 234 0.07 20.74 22.83
N ARG A 235 -1.13 21.29 22.72
CA ARG A 235 -2.21 20.93 23.64
C ARG A 235 -2.64 19.50 23.42
N ARG A 236 -2.77 18.74 24.51
CA ARG A 236 -3.16 17.32 24.45
C ARG A 236 -4.44 17.05 23.65
N ILE A 237 -5.36 18.00 23.63
CA ILE A 237 -6.62 17.87 22.87
C ILE A 237 -6.33 17.73 21.36
N VAL A 238 -5.27 18.39 20.86
CA VAL A 238 -4.89 18.31 19.44
C VAL A 238 -4.37 16.91 19.10
N TYR A 239 -3.73 16.22 20.03
CA TYR A 239 -3.26 14.84 19.81
C TYR A 239 -4.43 13.89 19.53
N PHE A 240 -5.52 14.05 20.25
CA PHE A 240 -6.73 13.25 20.03
C PHE A 240 -7.45 13.57 18.71
N MET A 241 -7.25 14.79 18.15
CA MET A 241 -7.84 15.15 16.86
C MET A 241 -7.35 14.23 15.74
N ALA A 242 -6.10 13.78 15.76
CA ALA A 242 -5.56 12.87 14.75
C ALA A 242 -6.30 11.53 14.73
N GLU A 243 -6.47 10.91 15.89
CA GLU A 243 -7.21 9.66 16.03
C GLU A 243 -8.69 9.83 15.65
N TYR A 244 -9.29 10.95 16.05
CA TYR A 244 -10.68 11.26 15.74
C TYR A 244 -10.88 11.55 14.24
N ALA A 245 -9.91 12.17 13.57
CA ALA A 245 -9.94 12.37 12.13
C ALA A 245 -10.00 11.02 11.38
N ALA A 246 -9.16 10.07 11.74
CA ALA A 246 -9.19 8.74 11.16
C ALA A 246 -10.53 8.01 11.46
N TYR A 247 -11.02 8.15 12.70
CA TYR A 247 -12.31 7.59 13.10
C TYR A 247 -13.47 8.11 12.26
N LEU A 248 -13.54 9.42 12.01
CA LEU A 248 -14.58 10.05 11.19
C LEU A 248 -14.45 9.64 9.72
N SER A 249 -13.25 9.70 9.16
CA SER A 249 -12.98 9.31 7.77
C SER A 249 -13.43 7.86 7.51
N ASN A 250 -13.05 6.93 8.37
CA ASN A 250 -13.43 5.52 8.24
C ASN A 250 -14.95 5.30 8.24
N ARG A 251 -15.70 6.11 8.97
CA ARG A 251 -17.14 5.89 9.22
C ARG A 251 -18.07 6.76 8.40
N LEU A 252 -17.60 7.90 7.93
CA LEU A 252 -18.44 8.89 7.27
C LEU A 252 -18.05 9.18 5.82
N GLU A 253 -16.79 8.98 5.44
CA GLU A 253 -16.39 9.14 4.04
C GLU A 253 -16.86 7.95 3.21
N VAL A 254 -17.70 8.25 2.21
CA VAL A 254 -18.27 7.24 1.31
C VAL A 254 -17.40 7.14 0.06
N GLY A 255 -16.94 5.94 -0.24
CA GLY A 255 -16.18 5.66 -1.45
C GLY A 255 -17.03 5.60 -2.73
N LYS A 256 -16.38 5.36 -3.86
CA LYS A 256 -17.06 5.28 -5.17
C LYS A 256 -18.08 4.13 -5.27
N ASP A 257 -17.92 3.11 -4.45
CA ASP A 257 -18.80 1.96 -4.33
C ASP A 257 -20.03 2.20 -3.43
N GLY A 258 -20.19 3.43 -2.91
CA GLY A 258 -21.28 3.80 -2.01
C GLY A 258 -21.12 3.30 -0.58
N LYS A 259 -19.96 2.75 -0.20
CA LYS A 259 -19.66 2.23 1.14
C LYS A 259 -18.56 3.02 1.82
N THR A 260 -18.64 3.08 3.15
CA THR A 260 -17.52 3.58 3.95
C THR A 260 -16.47 2.50 4.16
N SER A 261 -15.25 2.89 4.57
CA SER A 261 -14.19 1.95 4.90
C SER A 261 -14.60 1.00 6.03
N TYR A 262 -15.33 1.53 7.01
CA TYR A 262 -15.90 0.74 8.10
C TYR A 262 -16.90 -0.32 7.60
N GLU A 263 -17.78 0.04 6.66
CA GLU A 263 -18.76 -0.89 6.07
C GLU A 263 -18.07 -2.02 5.29
N ARG A 264 -16.98 -1.71 4.58
CA ARG A 264 -16.20 -2.74 3.89
C ARG A 264 -15.52 -3.69 4.87
N SER A 265 -14.92 -3.16 5.96
CA SER A 265 -14.23 -3.96 6.95
C SER A 265 -15.18 -4.78 7.85
N LYS A 266 -16.31 -4.20 8.29
CA LYS A 266 -17.19 -4.80 9.30
C LYS A 266 -18.49 -5.37 8.73
N GLY A 267 -18.78 -5.16 7.45
CA GLY A 267 -20.01 -5.63 6.81
C GLY A 267 -21.30 -4.97 7.30
N LYS A 268 -21.21 -3.91 8.08
CA LYS A 268 -22.37 -3.20 8.68
C LYS A 268 -22.17 -1.69 8.68
N LYS A 269 -23.28 -0.95 8.61
CA LYS A 269 -23.25 0.52 8.71
C LYS A 269 -22.77 0.97 10.09
N PRO A 270 -21.93 2.02 10.16
CA PRO A 270 -21.50 2.59 11.41
C PRO A 270 -22.66 3.32 12.10
N THR A 271 -22.69 3.24 13.44
CA THR A 271 -23.52 4.13 14.25
C THR A 271 -22.63 5.19 14.85
N VAL A 272 -22.79 6.43 14.41
CA VAL A 272 -22.01 7.58 14.91
C VAL A 272 -22.95 8.53 15.61
N LEU A 273 -22.59 8.95 16.82
CA LEU A 273 -23.30 10.02 17.52
C LEU A 273 -22.93 11.36 16.89
N GLY A 274 -23.91 12.21 16.68
CA GLY A 274 -23.72 13.58 16.18
C GLY A 274 -23.17 14.52 17.27
N ILE A 275 -21.91 14.31 17.64
CA ILE A 275 -21.22 15.04 18.68
C ILE A 275 -20.02 15.75 18.07
N GLU A 276 -19.91 17.06 18.31
CA GLU A 276 -18.75 17.82 17.84
C GLU A 276 -17.51 17.50 18.68
N PHE A 277 -16.34 17.54 18.04
CA PHE A 277 -15.08 17.35 18.75
C PHE A 277 -14.92 18.37 19.88
N GLY A 278 -14.62 17.88 21.10
CA GLY A 278 -14.45 18.71 22.28
C GLY A 278 -15.76 19.29 22.85
N GLU A 279 -16.91 18.79 22.43
CA GLU A 279 -18.20 19.11 23.04
C GLU A 279 -18.29 18.52 24.46
N LYS A 280 -18.86 19.29 25.38
CA LYS A 280 -19.07 18.84 26.77
C LYS A 280 -20.35 18.01 26.85
N LEU A 281 -20.19 16.77 27.19
CA LEU A 281 -21.30 15.83 27.33
C LEU A 281 -21.52 15.37 28.76
N MET A 282 -22.76 15.14 29.10
CA MET A 282 -23.16 14.41 30.31
C MET A 282 -23.66 13.03 29.88
N TRP A 283 -23.10 11.98 30.45
CA TRP A 283 -23.48 10.62 30.12
C TRP A 283 -23.58 9.75 31.38
N LEU A 284 -24.51 8.79 31.35
CA LEU A 284 -24.72 7.86 32.45
C LEU A 284 -23.75 6.68 32.30
N ARG A 285 -22.82 6.54 33.21
CA ARG A 285 -21.93 5.38 33.27
C ARG A 285 -22.74 4.13 33.62
N ARG A 286 -22.72 3.14 32.73
CA ARG A 286 -23.28 1.81 33.05
C ARG A 286 -22.27 1.08 33.93
N THR A 287 -22.51 1.10 35.25
CA THR A 287 -21.76 0.27 36.19
C THR A 287 -22.48 -1.06 36.37
N LYS A 288 -21.73 -2.16 36.54
CA LYS A 288 -22.30 -3.47 36.88
C LYS A 288 -22.83 -3.50 38.33
N GLU A 289 -22.45 -2.54 39.17
CA GLU A 289 -22.92 -2.41 40.52
C GLU A 289 -24.38 -1.93 40.55
N LYS A 290 -25.20 -2.59 41.37
CA LYS A 290 -26.57 -2.14 41.64
C LYS A 290 -26.49 -0.80 42.36
N MET A 291 -26.65 0.31 41.62
CA MET A 291 -26.85 1.62 42.27
C MET A 291 -28.20 1.63 42.94
N GLU A 292 -28.24 2.13 44.15
CA GLU A 292 -29.50 2.38 44.85
C GLU A 292 -30.41 3.29 44.02
N LYS A 293 -31.71 3.02 44.02
CA LYS A 293 -32.70 3.74 43.19
C LYS A 293 -32.66 5.25 43.38
N MET A 294 -32.26 5.73 44.55
CA MET A 294 -32.14 7.14 44.90
C MET A 294 -30.86 7.82 44.38
N GLN A 295 -29.86 7.06 43.89
CA GLN A 295 -28.60 7.59 43.34
C GLN A 295 -28.63 7.75 41.82
N ARG A 296 -29.74 7.40 41.18
CA ARG A 296 -29.91 7.64 39.73
C ARG A 296 -30.28 9.11 39.52
N LYS A 297 -29.30 9.89 39.13
CA LYS A 297 -29.50 11.23 38.56
C LYS A 297 -29.26 11.19 37.08
#